data_fa5b9133cc12f538cc742fcb584ecbcb
#
_entry.id   fa5b9133cc12f538cc742fcb584ecbcb
#
_cell.length_a   1.000
_cell.length_b   1.000
_cell.length_c   1.000
_cell.angle_alpha   90.00
_cell.angle_beta   90.00
_cell.angle_gamma   90.00
#
_symmetry.space_group_name_H-M   'P 1'
#
loop_
_entity.id
_entity.type
_entity.pdbx_description
1 polymer ?
#
loop_
_entity_poly.entity_id
_entity_poly.type
_entity_poly.pdbx_seq_one_letter_code
_entity_poly.pdbx_strand_id
1 'polypeptide(L)'
;MRLPVLALTAAFAGVAAVPAAAAVTPAAPAPAPAPAAAPAPATAPVSGPIVQMFQWPWDSIAQECRSTLGPKGFGAVQVSPPQEHVQLDGMNHPWYQDYQPVSYQLETRRGDREQFASMVSACNDAGVEIYADAVVNHMAASDAVGSAGTTHSKYDYPGLYSDADFSDCRRDIANYDDQWEVRNCELVGLSDLKTGTDYVRSAEIGYLNDLISLGVSGFRVDGVKHMPPEDVGAIFGNLNEVPDTGAKPYMFQEVIADQTTSAGEYSGNGDVTEFAYHHKVSNAFKDGSLAQLANVPDEMTLPSDQAVVFIDNHDTQRSEPTLTYKDGVSYDLANAFMLAYPYGTPQLISSFAFDDPDAGPPASEDGRTSPADCADQAWVCEHQRPIIAGMAGFHQAVQGKELTNWWDDGSGRIAFGRGDAGFVVINREDGEMSEQQFQTSLPAGTYCDVMSGALENGSCTGATAQVQDDGTVTTTVQGNSGVALHAGAKLS
;
A
#
# COMPACT_ATOMS: atom_id res chain seq x y z
N MET A 1 -3.95 41.40 39.47
CA MET A 1 -4.08 42.82 39.82
C MET A 1 -4.94 43.47 38.74
N ARG A 2 -6.09 43.89 39.14
CA ARG A 2 -7.21 44.65 38.57
C ARG A 2 -7.06 45.27 37.18
N LEU A 3 -8.08 44.97 36.34
CA LEU A 3 -8.63 45.79 35.26
C LEU A 3 -8.93 47.25 35.75
N PRO A 4 -9.10 48.22 34.84
CA PRO A 4 -10.48 48.59 34.55
C PRO A 4 -10.86 48.84 33.08
N VAL A 5 -12.11 48.56 32.85
CA VAL A 5 -13.08 49.01 31.83
C VAL A 5 -13.22 50.54 31.83
N LEU A 6 -13.43 51.15 30.68
CA LEU A 6 -14.39 52.31 30.53
C LEU A 6 -14.92 52.40 29.08
N ALA A 7 -16.23 52.44 29.02
CA ALA A 7 -17.06 52.77 27.87
C ALA A 7 -17.35 54.28 27.78
N LEU A 8 -17.79 54.79 26.67
CA LEU A 8 -18.98 55.64 26.44
C LEU A 8 -18.85 56.49 25.15
N THR A 9 -19.80 56.31 24.24
CA THR A 9 -20.84 57.20 23.68
C THR A 9 -20.33 58.44 22.87
N ALA A 10 -20.90 58.88 21.79
CA ALA A 10 -22.26 59.06 21.36
C ALA A 10 -22.31 59.60 19.90
N ALA A 11 -23.46 59.46 19.33
CA ALA A 11 -23.94 59.85 18.01
C ALA A 11 -23.81 61.34 17.61
N PHE A 12 -23.70 61.59 16.27
CA PHE A 12 -24.35 62.70 15.61
C PHE A 12 -24.81 62.32 14.20
N ALA A 13 -26.09 62.59 13.96
CA ALA A 13 -26.77 62.44 12.69
C ALA A 13 -26.39 63.54 11.69
N GLY A 14 -26.05 63.21 10.48
CA GLY A 14 -25.93 64.14 9.37
C GLY A 14 -26.74 63.58 8.18
N VAL A 15 -27.85 64.28 7.86
CA VAL A 15 -28.67 64.03 6.67
C VAL A 15 -27.95 64.59 5.48
N ALA A 16 -27.62 63.76 4.50
CA ALA A 16 -27.16 64.18 3.17
C ALA A 16 -28.02 63.53 2.09
N ALA A 17 -28.45 64.35 1.16
CA ALA A 17 -29.35 64.04 0.07
C ALA A 17 -28.86 62.95 -0.86
N VAL A 18 -29.76 62.07 -1.26
CA VAL A 18 -29.57 60.97 -2.19
C VAL A 18 -29.74 61.48 -3.64
N PRO A 19 -28.76 61.32 -4.53
CA PRO A 19 -29.01 61.43 -5.98
C PRO A 19 -29.68 60.13 -6.51
N ALA A 20 -30.60 60.32 -7.45
CA ALA A 20 -31.37 59.26 -8.08
C ALA A 20 -30.43 58.21 -8.76
N ALA A 21 -30.58 56.95 -8.35
CA ALA A 21 -29.89 55.83 -8.96
C ALA A 21 -30.52 55.45 -10.31
N ALA A 22 -29.70 55.39 -11.33
CA ALA A 22 -30.05 54.79 -12.61
C ALA A 22 -30.29 53.28 -12.41
N ALA A 23 -31.38 52.74 -12.94
CA ALA A 23 -31.72 51.33 -12.88
C ALA A 23 -30.68 50.51 -13.65
N VAL A 24 -29.89 49.72 -12.91
CA VAL A 24 -29.02 48.69 -13.50
C VAL A 24 -29.87 47.43 -13.66
N THR A 25 -30.11 47.02 -14.90
CA THR A 25 -30.70 45.71 -15.20
C THR A 25 -29.76 44.62 -14.70
N PRO A 26 -30.22 43.65 -13.90
CA PRO A 26 -29.39 42.54 -13.47
C PRO A 26 -28.97 41.70 -14.68
N ALA A 27 -27.69 41.43 -14.82
CA ALA A 27 -27.15 40.45 -15.78
C ALA A 27 -27.73 39.09 -15.46
N ALA A 28 -28.07 38.33 -16.50
CA ALA A 28 -28.50 36.95 -16.33
C ALA A 28 -27.43 36.13 -15.59
N PRO A 29 -27.81 35.22 -14.66
CA PRO A 29 -26.84 34.37 -14.00
C PRO A 29 -26.10 33.52 -15.03
N ALA A 30 -24.77 33.40 -14.85
CA ALA A 30 -23.95 32.50 -15.66
C ALA A 30 -24.50 31.06 -15.53
N PRO A 31 -24.47 30.27 -16.61
CA PRO A 31 -24.88 28.86 -16.51
C PRO A 31 -24.05 28.17 -15.46
N ALA A 32 -24.70 27.35 -14.63
CA ALA A 32 -24.03 26.52 -13.65
C ALA A 32 -22.98 25.62 -14.35
N PRO A 33 -21.80 25.42 -13.76
CA PRO A 33 -20.84 24.49 -14.32
C PRO A 33 -21.51 23.12 -14.51
N ALA A 34 -21.21 22.46 -15.62
CA ALA A 34 -21.68 21.09 -15.86
C ALA A 34 -21.22 20.19 -14.71
N PRO A 35 -22.04 19.24 -14.25
CA PRO A 35 -21.59 18.30 -13.25
C PRO A 35 -20.33 17.61 -13.75
N ALA A 36 -19.31 17.50 -12.89
CA ALA A 36 -18.11 16.73 -13.19
C ALA A 36 -18.53 15.33 -13.65
N ALA A 37 -17.90 14.84 -14.72
CA ALA A 37 -18.13 13.46 -15.16
C ALA A 37 -17.84 12.54 -13.97
N ALA A 38 -18.69 11.54 -13.76
CA ALA A 38 -18.44 10.52 -12.76
C ALA A 38 -17.06 9.89 -13.07
N PRO A 39 -16.21 9.65 -12.05
CA PRO A 39 -14.92 9.01 -12.26
C PRO A 39 -15.12 7.68 -13.00
N ALA A 40 -14.21 7.36 -13.89
CA ALA A 40 -14.20 6.04 -14.53
C ALA A 40 -14.05 4.98 -13.42
N PRO A 41 -14.74 3.83 -13.55
CA PRO A 41 -14.61 2.78 -12.54
C PRO A 41 -13.14 2.41 -12.39
N ALA A 42 -12.68 2.29 -11.12
CA ALA A 42 -11.35 1.84 -10.80
C ALA A 42 -11.07 0.49 -11.47
N THR A 43 -9.87 0.32 -12.01
CA THR A 43 -9.46 -0.97 -12.58
C THR A 43 -9.28 -1.95 -11.42
N ALA A 44 -9.75 -3.17 -11.57
CA ALA A 44 -9.57 -4.21 -10.57
C ALA A 44 -8.07 -4.54 -10.42
N PRO A 45 -7.60 -4.87 -9.21
CA PRO A 45 -6.22 -5.32 -9.00
C PRO A 45 -5.94 -6.60 -9.79
N VAL A 46 -4.67 -6.82 -10.08
CA VAL A 46 -4.22 -8.06 -10.72
C VAL A 46 -4.58 -9.29 -9.87
N SER A 47 -4.70 -10.43 -10.53
CA SER A 47 -4.86 -11.71 -9.85
C SER A 47 -3.56 -12.10 -9.13
N GLY A 48 -3.58 -12.14 -7.80
CA GLY A 48 -2.44 -12.52 -6.96
C GLY A 48 -2.10 -11.42 -5.95
N PRO A 49 -1.32 -11.76 -4.90
CA PRO A 49 -0.93 -10.79 -3.89
C PRO A 49 0.07 -9.76 -4.45
N ILE A 50 0.01 -8.56 -3.89
CA ILE A 50 1.02 -7.50 -4.14
C ILE A 50 2.19 -7.75 -3.18
N VAL A 51 3.42 -7.52 -3.63
CA VAL A 51 4.58 -7.45 -2.74
C VAL A 51 5.24 -6.08 -2.86
N GLN A 52 5.30 -5.34 -1.75
CA GLN A 52 6.07 -4.11 -1.64
C GLN A 52 7.55 -4.47 -1.49
N MET A 53 8.34 -4.31 -2.56
CA MET A 53 9.79 -4.49 -2.51
C MET A 53 10.46 -3.20 -2.07
N PHE A 54 10.44 -2.97 -0.74
CA PHE A 54 10.82 -1.70 -0.15
C PHE A 54 12.30 -1.39 -0.32
N GLN A 55 12.58 -0.37 -1.13
CA GLN A 55 13.92 0.13 -1.48
C GLN A 55 14.87 -0.88 -2.16
N TRP A 56 14.32 -1.91 -2.77
CA TRP A 56 15.09 -2.85 -3.58
C TRP A 56 15.62 -2.18 -4.86
N PRO A 57 16.89 -2.46 -5.27
CA PRO A 57 17.41 -2.02 -6.57
C PRO A 57 16.61 -2.58 -7.74
N TRP A 58 16.47 -1.81 -8.81
CA TRP A 58 15.68 -2.19 -9.98
C TRP A 58 16.15 -3.51 -10.59
N ASP A 59 17.45 -3.72 -10.72
CA ASP A 59 18.02 -4.96 -11.26
C ASP A 59 17.72 -6.17 -10.38
N SER A 60 17.69 -6.00 -9.05
CA SER A 60 17.34 -7.08 -8.12
C SER A 60 15.85 -7.43 -8.21
N ILE A 61 14.96 -6.44 -8.35
CA ILE A 61 13.52 -6.68 -8.59
C ILE A 61 13.31 -7.43 -9.90
N ALA A 62 13.99 -7.01 -10.99
CA ALA A 62 13.91 -7.67 -12.28
C ALA A 62 14.31 -9.15 -12.20
N GLN A 63 15.35 -9.47 -11.43
CA GLN A 63 15.76 -10.85 -11.19
C GLN A 63 14.71 -11.61 -10.38
N GLU A 64 14.19 -11.00 -9.32
CA GLU A 64 13.22 -11.63 -8.41
C GLU A 64 11.88 -11.92 -9.10
N CYS A 65 11.42 -11.04 -10.00
CA CYS A 65 10.24 -11.29 -10.82
C CYS A 65 10.38 -12.58 -11.63
N ARG A 66 11.55 -12.82 -12.22
CA ARG A 66 11.79 -14.01 -13.07
C ARG A 66 12.01 -15.29 -12.26
N SER A 67 12.72 -15.18 -11.12
CA SER A 67 13.17 -16.36 -10.37
C SER A 67 12.15 -16.82 -9.33
N THR A 68 11.37 -15.92 -8.76
CA THR A 68 10.53 -16.20 -7.59
C THR A 68 9.09 -15.72 -7.77
N LEU A 69 8.88 -14.44 -8.03
CA LEU A 69 7.55 -13.83 -7.92
C LEU A 69 6.58 -14.39 -8.98
N GLY A 70 6.96 -14.38 -10.25
CA GLY A 70 6.14 -14.97 -11.32
C GLY A 70 5.89 -16.46 -11.09
N PRO A 71 6.94 -17.29 -10.90
CA PRO A 71 6.77 -18.72 -10.64
C PRO A 71 5.94 -19.08 -9.41
N LYS A 72 5.92 -18.24 -8.37
CA LYS A 72 5.15 -18.45 -7.14
C LYS A 72 3.72 -17.89 -7.19
N GLY A 73 3.41 -17.08 -8.21
CA GLY A 73 2.06 -16.54 -8.39
C GLY A 73 1.80 -15.22 -7.68
N PHE A 74 2.82 -14.42 -7.41
CA PHE A 74 2.61 -13.02 -7.05
C PHE A 74 2.07 -12.24 -8.26
N GLY A 75 1.11 -11.37 -8.02
CA GLY A 75 0.43 -10.63 -9.09
C GLY A 75 1.14 -9.32 -9.43
N ALA A 76 1.62 -8.61 -8.44
CA ALA A 76 2.28 -7.33 -8.65
C ALA A 76 3.40 -7.05 -7.63
N VAL A 77 4.30 -6.16 -8.03
CA VAL A 77 5.30 -5.54 -7.15
C VAL A 77 4.96 -4.07 -6.98
N GLN A 78 4.84 -3.60 -5.73
CA GLN A 78 4.97 -2.18 -5.43
C GLN A 78 6.45 -1.84 -5.30
N VAL A 79 6.93 -0.93 -6.13
CA VAL A 79 8.29 -0.38 -6.06
C VAL A 79 8.30 0.93 -5.28
N SER A 80 9.41 1.23 -4.57
CA SER A 80 9.60 2.53 -3.91
C SER A 80 9.61 3.68 -4.93
N PRO A 81 9.37 4.93 -4.49
CA PRO A 81 9.22 6.08 -5.38
C PRO A 81 10.35 6.19 -6.40
N PRO A 82 10.08 6.15 -7.71
CA PRO A 82 11.12 6.08 -8.73
C PRO A 82 11.68 7.46 -9.16
N GLN A 83 11.08 8.56 -8.68
CA GLN A 83 11.53 9.91 -9.00
C GLN A 83 12.79 10.30 -8.23
N GLU A 84 13.50 11.33 -8.73
CA GLU A 84 14.61 11.97 -8.04
C GLU A 84 14.19 12.45 -6.65
N HIS A 85 14.96 12.09 -5.63
CA HIS A 85 14.72 12.43 -4.23
C HIS A 85 15.92 13.14 -3.62
N VAL A 86 15.75 13.80 -2.47
CA VAL A 86 16.86 14.47 -1.77
C VAL A 86 18.00 13.49 -1.42
N GLN A 87 19.21 14.02 -1.40
CA GLN A 87 20.35 13.36 -0.77
C GLN A 87 20.62 14.01 0.59
N LEU A 88 20.43 13.27 1.66
CA LEU A 88 20.69 13.73 3.02
C LEU A 88 22.10 13.32 3.44
N ASP A 89 23.07 14.14 3.06
CA ASP A 89 24.50 13.90 3.34
C ASP A 89 24.78 13.75 4.85
N GLY A 90 25.59 12.77 5.20
CA GLY A 90 26.01 12.51 6.59
C GLY A 90 24.96 11.84 7.48
N MET A 91 23.79 11.48 6.97
CA MET A 91 22.71 10.80 7.70
C MET A 91 22.56 9.31 7.35
N ASN A 92 23.56 8.71 6.72
CA ASN A 92 23.54 7.30 6.32
C ASN A 92 22.33 6.90 5.45
N HIS A 93 21.91 7.78 4.55
CA HIS A 93 20.84 7.55 3.58
C HIS A 93 19.52 7.05 4.21
N PRO A 94 18.89 7.82 5.08
CA PRO A 94 17.66 7.39 5.74
C PRO A 94 16.57 7.07 4.72
N TRP A 95 15.75 6.06 5.03
CA TRP A 95 14.74 5.56 4.10
C TRP A 95 13.75 6.63 3.63
N TYR A 96 13.40 7.59 4.49
CA TYR A 96 12.40 8.62 4.22
C TYR A 96 12.90 9.71 3.24
N GLN A 97 14.17 9.69 2.83
CA GLN A 97 14.64 10.59 1.77
C GLN A 97 13.96 10.29 0.43
N ASP A 98 13.54 9.05 0.19
CA ASP A 98 12.84 8.63 -1.03
C ASP A 98 11.46 9.27 -1.18
N TYR A 99 10.86 9.65 -0.05
CA TYR A 99 9.58 10.36 0.03
C TYR A 99 9.72 11.88 0.00
N GLN A 100 10.87 12.40 -0.40
CA GLN A 100 11.14 13.81 -0.57
C GLN A 100 11.54 14.12 -2.02
N PRO A 101 10.57 14.25 -2.93
CA PRO A 101 10.83 14.51 -4.35
C PRO A 101 11.59 15.82 -4.58
N VAL A 102 12.50 15.81 -5.57
CA VAL A 102 13.24 16.99 -6.07
C VAL A 102 12.87 17.29 -7.51
N SER A 103 12.70 16.26 -8.32
CA SER A 103 12.17 16.35 -9.67
C SER A 103 11.50 15.05 -10.06
N TYR A 104 10.89 15.01 -11.25
CA TYR A 104 10.29 13.80 -11.81
C TYR A 104 11.25 13.04 -12.76
N GLN A 105 12.56 13.30 -12.66
CA GLN A 105 13.57 12.48 -13.31
C GLN A 105 13.65 11.10 -12.63
N LEU A 106 13.75 10.04 -13.42
CA LEU A 106 13.86 8.68 -12.90
C LEU A 106 15.34 8.33 -12.61
N GLU A 107 15.93 8.98 -11.63
CA GLU A 107 17.31 8.77 -11.19
C GLU A 107 17.34 8.72 -9.67
N THR A 108 17.54 7.55 -9.11
CA THR A 108 17.49 7.29 -7.67
C THR A 108 18.71 6.48 -7.23
N ARG A 109 18.84 6.25 -5.93
CA ARG A 109 19.85 5.33 -5.39
C ARG A 109 19.64 3.87 -5.82
N ARG A 110 18.44 3.51 -6.31
CA ARG A 110 18.07 2.15 -6.75
C ARG A 110 18.41 1.88 -8.21
N GLY A 111 18.67 2.92 -8.97
CA GLY A 111 19.02 2.86 -10.39
C GLY A 111 18.47 4.04 -11.17
N ASP A 112 18.84 4.09 -12.44
CA ASP A 112 18.45 5.10 -13.41
C ASP A 112 17.19 4.70 -14.20
N ARG A 113 16.77 5.58 -15.11
CA ARG A 113 15.60 5.38 -15.98
C ARG A 113 15.69 4.12 -16.84
N GLU A 114 16.86 3.79 -17.37
CA GLU A 114 17.05 2.62 -18.25
C GLU A 114 16.91 1.34 -17.44
N GLN A 115 17.50 1.30 -16.25
CA GLN A 115 17.36 0.17 -15.32
C GLN A 115 15.90 0.03 -14.86
N PHE A 116 15.21 1.14 -14.55
CA PHE A 116 13.80 1.10 -14.20
C PHE A 116 12.93 0.53 -15.32
N ALA A 117 13.08 1.02 -16.56
CA ALA A 117 12.34 0.52 -17.71
C ALA A 117 12.65 -0.97 -17.99
N SER A 118 13.90 -1.39 -17.82
CA SER A 118 14.31 -2.79 -17.95
C SER A 118 13.68 -3.69 -16.89
N MET A 119 13.57 -3.20 -15.65
CA MET A 119 12.89 -3.89 -14.54
C MET A 119 11.40 -4.06 -14.83
N VAL A 120 10.72 -3.00 -15.25
CA VAL A 120 9.29 -3.04 -15.61
C VAL A 120 9.03 -4.09 -16.70
N SER A 121 9.80 -4.04 -17.80
CA SER A 121 9.70 -5.02 -18.88
C SER A 121 9.92 -6.46 -18.38
N ALA A 122 10.93 -6.67 -17.55
CA ALA A 122 11.28 -7.99 -17.03
C ALA A 122 10.21 -8.60 -16.13
N CYS A 123 9.54 -7.77 -15.32
CA CYS A 123 8.46 -8.21 -14.45
C CYS A 123 7.19 -8.48 -15.24
N ASN A 124 6.82 -7.60 -16.17
CA ASN A 124 5.68 -7.81 -17.07
C ASN A 124 5.84 -9.09 -17.90
N ASP A 125 7.05 -9.38 -18.42
CA ASP A 125 7.36 -10.63 -19.13
C ASP A 125 7.22 -11.88 -18.23
N ALA A 126 7.41 -11.72 -16.93
CA ALA A 126 7.23 -12.78 -15.92
C ALA A 126 5.76 -12.89 -15.42
N GLY A 127 4.85 -12.06 -15.93
CA GLY A 127 3.45 -12.00 -15.51
C GLY A 127 3.24 -11.30 -14.16
N VAL A 128 4.17 -10.42 -13.76
CA VAL A 128 4.12 -9.65 -12.52
C VAL A 128 4.01 -8.16 -12.88
N GLU A 129 2.92 -7.53 -12.51
CA GLU A 129 2.70 -6.10 -12.77
C GLU A 129 3.57 -5.22 -11.87
N ILE A 130 3.86 -4.00 -12.33
CA ILE A 130 4.57 -3.00 -11.53
C ILE A 130 3.63 -1.89 -11.12
N TYR A 131 3.54 -1.67 -9.81
CA TYR A 131 2.87 -0.54 -9.19
C TYR A 131 3.91 0.40 -8.58
N ALA A 132 3.98 1.65 -9.07
CA ALA A 132 4.93 2.61 -8.56
C ALA A 132 4.37 3.34 -7.33
N ASP A 133 5.19 3.54 -6.31
CA ASP A 133 4.85 4.42 -5.20
C ASP A 133 4.96 5.88 -5.66
N ALA A 134 3.83 6.59 -5.69
CA ALA A 134 3.69 7.92 -6.24
C ALA A 134 3.55 8.97 -5.14
N VAL A 135 4.58 9.80 -4.99
CA VAL A 135 4.58 10.95 -4.07
C VAL A 135 4.16 12.18 -4.86
N VAL A 136 2.91 12.60 -4.70
CA VAL A 136 2.31 13.72 -5.44
C VAL A 136 1.69 14.80 -4.54
N ASN A 137 1.62 14.58 -3.22
CA ASN A 137 1.13 15.58 -2.29
C ASN A 137 2.13 16.72 -2.06
N HIS A 138 3.42 16.45 -2.13
CA HIS A 138 4.46 17.36 -1.64
C HIS A 138 5.80 17.17 -2.35
N MET A 139 6.69 18.13 -2.12
CA MET A 139 8.10 18.07 -2.47
C MET A 139 8.97 18.02 -1.19
N ALA A 140 10.29 18.18 -1.33
CA ALA A 140 11.24 18.07 -0.21
C ALA A 140 11.02 19.11 0.91
N ALA A 141 11.47 18.78 2.11
CA ALA A 141 11.29 19.60 3.32
C ALA A 141 12.25 20.81 3.39
N SER A 142 13.40 20.77 2.72
CA SER A 142 14.46 21.78 2.86
C SER A 142 15.28 21.88 1.59
N ASP A 143 16.10 22.94 1.51
CA ASP A 143 17.10 23.09 0.46
C ASP A 143 18.07 21.92 0.45
N ALA A 144 18.31 21.33 -0.70
CA ALA A 144 19.23 20.20 -0.85
C ALA A 144 19.70 20.02 -2.31
N VAL A 145 20.41 18.90 -2.53
CA VAL A 145 20.75 18.38 -3.85
C VAL A 145 20.05 17.04 -4.00
N GLY A 146 19.42 16.81 -5.14
CA GLY A 146 18.76 15.56 -5.47
C GLY A 146 19.70 14.45 -5.93
N SER A 147 19.17 13.23 -6.01
CA SER A 147 19.93 12.04 -6.47
C SER A 147 20.38 12.11 -7.93
N ALA A 148 19.72 12.92 -8.76
CA ALA A 148 20.18 13.25 -10.12
C ALA A 148 21.11 14.48 -10.18
N GLY A 149 21.42 15.10 -9.04
CA GLY A 149 22.24 16.30 -8.95
C GLY A 149 21.50 17.62 -9.10
N THR A 150 20.18 17.61 -9.12
CA THR A 150 19.36 18.83 -9.17
C THR A 150 19.46 19.59 -7.85
N THR A 151 19.94 20.84 -7.91
CA THR A 151 19.94 21.75 -6.75
C THR A 151 18.60 22.47 -6.69
N HIS A 152 17.94 22.43 -5.54
CA HIS A 152 16.67 23.10 -5.30
C HIS A 152 16.66 23.84 -3.97
N SER A 153 15.71 24.73 -3.80
CA SER A 153 15.32 25.27 -2.51
C SER A 153 13.88 24.89 -2.17
N LYS A 154 13.51 25.00 -0.89
CA LYS A 154 12.25 24.46 -0.34
C LYS A 154 11.01 24.73 -1.20
N TYR A 155 10.94 25.88 -1.89
CA TYR A 155 9.80 26.27 -2.73
C TYR A 155 10.21 26.67 -4.15
N ASP A 156 11.37 26.24 -4.62
CA ASP A 156 11.85 26.49 -5.98
C ASP A 156 12.58 25.25 -6.52
N TYR A 157 11.90 24.53 -7.41
CA TYR A 157 12.36 23.32 -8.07
C TYR A 157 12.58 23.61 -9.54
N PRO A 158 13.82 23.81 -10.00
CA PRO A 158 14.11 24.35 -11.31
C PRO A 158 13.47 23.59 -12.47
N GLY A 159 12.64 24.29 -13.26
CA GLY A 159 11.95 23.71 -14.41
C GLY A 159 10.71 22.89 -14.07
N LEU A 160 10.35 22.78 -12.80
CA LEU A 160 9.18 22.03 -12.35
C LEU A 160 8.21 22.92 -11.55
N TYR A 161 8.57 23.36 -10.35
CA TYR A 161 7.70 24.14 -9.47
C TYR A 161 8.39 25.40 -8.94
N SER A 162 7.59 26.45 -8.76
CA SER A 162 8.00 27.73 -8.18
C SER A 162 7.16 28.00 -6.91
N ASP A 163 7.50 29.05 -6.18
CA ASP A 163 6.81 29.44 -4.94
C ASP A 163 5.28 29.53 -5.09
N ALA A 164 4.77 29.90 -6.27
CA ALA A 164 3.33 30.03 -6.53
C ALA A 164 2.58 28.68 -6.56
N ASP A 165 3.30 27.56 -6.74
CA ASP A 165 2.74 26.23 -6.92
C ASP A 165 2.57 25.49 -5.58
N PHE A 166 3.01 26.08 -4.48
CA PHE A 166 2.88 25.54 -3.12
C PHE A 166 1.75 26.20 -2.34
N SER A 167 1.14 25.47 -1.44
CA SER A 167 0.07 25.92 -0.55
C SER A 167 0.49 27.12 0.30
N ASP A 168 -0.47 27.96 0.67
CA ASP A 168 -0.20 29.20 1.41
C ASP A 168 0.09 28.94 2.90
N CYS A 169 -0.24 27.76 3.43
CA CYS A 169 0.06 27.36 4.79
C CYS A 169 1.50 26.81 4.90
N ARG A 170 2.45 27.74 5.10
CA ARG A 170 3.89 27.45 5.15
C ARG A 170 4.36 27.07 6.56
N ARG A 171 3.69 26.12 7.18
CA ARG A 171 3.99 25.57 8.51
C ARG A 171 3.52 24.14 8.62
N ASP A 172 4.08 23.41 9.57
CA ASP A 172 3.64 22.08 9.88
C ASP A 172 2.15 22.02 10.29
N ILE A 173 1.51 20.91 9.98
CA ILE A 173 0.19 20.57 10.53
C ILE A 173 0.31 20.57 12.06
N ALA A 174 -0.42 21.47 12.72
CA ALA A 174 -0.42 21.57 14.18
C ALA A 174 -1.64 20.92 14.83
N ASN A 175 -2.71 20.76 14.08
CA ASN A 175 -3.96 20.17 14.55
C ASN A 175 -4.49 19.17 13.51
N TYR A 176 -4.34 17.90 13.78
CA TYR A 176 -4.87 16.83 12.92
C TYR A 176 -6.40 16.66 13.02
N ASP A 177 -7.08 17.33 13.99
CA ASP A 177 -8.53 17.41 14.05
C ASP A 177 -9.11 18.52 13.15
N ASP A 178 -8.25 19.32 12.49
CA ASP A 178 -8.65 20.33 11.51
C ASP A 178 -8.32 19.84 10.09
N GLN A 179 -9.34 19.33 9.38
CA GLN A 179 -9.19 18.82 8.02
C GLN A 179 -8.59 19.84 7.05
N TRP A 180 -8.85 21.16 7.28
CA TRP A 180 -8.24 22.19 6.44
C TRP A 180 -6.71 22.23 6.64
N GLU A 181 -6.24 22.17 7.91
CA GLU A 181 -4.78 22.10 8.16
C GLU A 181 -4.18 20.83 7.54
N VAL A 182 -4.84 19.71 7.72
CA VAL A 182 -4.37 18.41 7.19
C VAL A 182 -4.18 18.43 5.66
N ARG A 183 -5.02 19.19 4.94
CA ARG A 183 -5.02 19.24 3.47
C ARG A 183 -4.36 20.49 2.85
N ASN A 184 -3.81 21.39 3.65
CA ASN A 184 -3.24 22.65 3.15
C ASN A 184 -1.96 23.08 3.85
N CYS A 185 -1.55 22.42 4.94
CA CYS A 185 -0.33 22.71 5.68
C CYS A 185 0.70 21.60 5.47
N GLU A 186 1.94 21.86 5.83
CA GLU A 186 3.06 20.97 5.57
C GLU A 186 3.02 19.71 6.46
N LEU A 187 3.06 18.55 5.87
CA LEU A 187 3.27 17.29 6.57
C LEU A 187 4.75 17.21 6.97
N VAL A 188 5.05 17.27 8.27
CA VAL A 188 6.41 17.21 8.83
C VAL A 188 7.44 18.08 8.10
N GLY A 189 7.03 19.27 7.69
CA GLY A 189 7.88 20.24 7.00
C GLY A 189 8.05 20.01 5.49
N LEU A 190 7.39 19.04 4.90
CA LEU A 190 7.39 18.79 3.45
C LEU A 190 6.61 19.87 2.72
N SER A 191 7.16 20.38 1.61
CA SER A 191 6.56 21.48 0.86
C SER A 191 5.26 21.04 0.18
N ASP A 192 4.14 21.47 0.70
CA ASP A 192 2.79 21.07 0.27
C ASP A 192 2.43 21.70 -1.09
N LEU A 193 2.04 20.87 -2.07
CA LEU A 193 1.69 21.31 -3.42
C LEU A 193 0.24 21.78 -3.51
N LYS A 194 -0.02 22.85 -4.27
CA LYS A 194 -1.38 23.30 -4.62
C LYS A 194 -2.02 22.37 -5.66
N THR A 195 -2.35 21.14 -5.26
CA THR A 195 -2.94 20.12 -6.14
C THR A 195 -4.27 20.52 -6.77
N GLY A 196 -4.93 21.54 -6.24
CA GLY A 196 -6.11 22.18 -6.82
C GLY A 196 -5.86 23.00 -8.08
N THR A 197 -4.60 23.25 -8.49
CA THR A 197 -4.28 24.08 -9.66
C THR A 197 -4.03 23.25 -10.92
N ASP A 198 -4.40 23.80 -12.09
CA ASP A 198 -4.21 23.10 -13.36
C ASP A 198 -2.74 22.83 -13.68
N TYR A 199 -1.84 23.71 -13.25
CA TYR A 199 -0.41 23.55 -13.50
C TYR A 199 0.16 22.37 -12.72
N VAL A 200 -0.07 22.30 -11.40
CA VAL A 200 0.40 21.20 -10.54
C VAL A 200 -0.17 19.87 -11.03
N ARG A 201 -1.49 19.80 -11.23
CA ARG A 201 -2.14 18.58 -11.78
C ARG A 201 -1.53 18.15 -13.11
N SER A 202 -1.26 19.11 -14.02
CA SER A 202 -0.67 18.77 -15.32
C SER A 202 0.75 18.22 -15.20
N ALA A 203 1.55 18.72 -14.25
CA ALA A 203 2.90 18.23 -14.00
C ALA A 203 2.85 16.79 -13.42
N GLU A 204 1.99 16.54 -12.45
CA GLU A 204 1.79 15.21 -11.84
C GLU A 204 1.24 14.20 -12.85
N ILE A 205 0.23 14.56 -13.63
CA ILE A 205 -0.31 13.73 -14.72
C ILE A 205 0.79 13.41 -15.73
N GLY A 206 1.64 14.40 -16.06
CA GLY A 206 2.79 14.21 -16.96
C GLY A 206 3.77 13.16 -16.42
N TYR A 207 4.12 13.23 -15.15
CA TYR A 207 4.98 12.28 -14.46
C TYR A 207 4.38 10.87 -14.44
N LEU A 208 3.15 10.72 -13.98
CA LEU A 208 2.50 9.42 -13.90
C LEU A 208 2.30 8.79 -15.29
N ASN A 209 1.97 9.60 -16.31
CA ASN A 209 1.88 9.13 -17.69
C ASN A 209 3.23 8.73 -18.29
N ASP A 210 4.33 9.34 -17.85
CA ASP A 210 5.66 8.92 -18.23
C ASP A 210 5.96 7.51 -17.70
N LEU A 211 5.62 7.22 -16.44
CA LEU A 211 5.74 5.87 -15.85
C LEU A 211 4.84 4.84 -16.57
N ILE A 212 3.59 5.21 -16.87
CA ILE A 212 2.67 4.37 -17.65
C ILE A 212 3.27 4.04 -19.02
N SER A 213 3.93 5.01 -19.67
CA SER A 213 4.57 4.80 -20.96
C SER A 213 5.71 3.78 -20.93
N LEU A 214 6.29 3.53 -19.75
CA LEU A 214 7.30 2.50 -19.51
C LEU A 214 6.70 1.12 -19.16
N GLY A 215 5.36 1.02 -19.05
CA GLY A 215 4.64 -0.22 -18.74
C GLY A 215 4.25 -0.38 -17.25
N VAL A 216 4.35 0.69 -16.44
CA VAL A 216 3.79 0.69 -15.08
C VAL A 216 2.28 0.54 -15.17
N SER A 217 1.71 -0.45 -14.46
CA SER A 217 0.31 -0.85 -14.55
C SER A 217 -0.56 -0.31 -13.41
N GLY A 218 0.06 0.30 -12.39
CA GLY A 218 -0.67 0.87 -11.28
C GLY A 218 0.18 1.75 -10.37
N PHE A 219 -0.47 2.31 -9.35
CA PHE A 219 0.17 3.21 -8.38
C PHE A 219 -0.34 2.96 -6.97
N ARG A 220 0.57 2.92 -6.01
CA ARG A 220 0.28 3.26 -4.63
C ARG A 220 0.50 4.76 -4.49
N VAL A 221 -0.46 5.48 -3.98
CA VAL A 221 -0.32 6.94 -3.84
C VAL A 221 -0.11 7.30 -2.38
N ASP A 222 1.02 7.94 -2.14
CA ASP A 222 1.53 8.31 -0.83
C ASP A 222 0.73 9.47 -0.22
N GLY A 223 0.44 9.39 1.09
CA GLY A 223 -0.06 10.51 1.87
C GLY A 223 -1.35 11.14 1.36
N VAL A 224 -2.22 10.40 0.68
CA VAL A 224 -3.41 10.94 0.00
C VAL A 224 -4.38 11.64 0.95
N LYS A 225 -4.38 11.28 2.23
CA LYS A 225 -5.13 11.98 3.28
C LYS A 225 -4.90 13.51 3.26
N HIS A 226 -3.71 13.94 2.83
CA HIS A 226 -3.29 15.34 2.78
C HIS A 226 -3.72 16.07 1.50
N MET A 227 -4.43 15.40 0.60
CA MET A 227 -4.99 15.98 -0.63
C MET A 227 -6.52 15.96 -0.59
N PRO A 228 -7.21 16.99 -1.11
CA PRO A 228 -8.65 16.90 -1.33
C PRO A 228 -9.01 15.73 -2.27
N PRO A 229 -10.05 14.90 -1.97
CA PRO A 229 -10.45 13.79 -2.83
C PRO A 229 -10.75 14.18 -4.28
N GLU A 230 -11.28 15.39 -4.49
CA GLU A 230 -11.57 15.94 -5.82
C GLU A 230 -10.30 16.25 -6.63
N ASP A 231 -9.21 16.65 -5.99
CA ASP A 231 -7.93 16.89 -6.65
C ASP A 231 -7.31 15.56 -7.09
N VAL A 232 -7.32 14.57 -6.21
CA VAL A 232 -6.91 13.19 -6.49
C VAL A 232 -7.68 12.63 -7.68
N GLY A 233 -9.02 12.74 -7.65
CA GLY A 233 -9.89 12.29 -8.74
C GLY A 233 -9.61 13.00 -10.06
N ALA A 234 -9.27 14.30 -10.02
CA ALA A 234 -8.91 15.07 -11.21
C ALA A 234 -7.57 14.62 -11.82
N ILE A 235 -6.61 14.20 -10.99
CA ILE A 235 -5.33 13.65 -11.46
C ILE A 235 -5.58 12.28 -12.09
N PHE A 236 -6.16 11.34 -11.35
CA PHE A 236 -6.31 9.94 -11.79
C PHE A 236 -7.22 9.79 -13.01
N GLY A 237 -8.30 10.58 -13.08
CA GLY A 237 -9.23 10.57 -14.22
C GLY A 237 -8.58 10.96 -15.56
N ASN A 238 -7.44 11.67 -15.53
CA ASN A 238 -6.71 12.13 -16.70
C ASN A 238 -5.45 11.31 -17.03
N LEU A 239 -5.21 10.20 -16.34
CA LEU A 239 -4.11 9.29 -16.67
C LEU A 239 -4.38 8.56 -17.99
N ASN A 240 -3.33 8.22 -18.70
CA ASN A 240 -3.39 7.40 -19.91
C ASN A 240 -3.80 5.96 -19.58
N GLU A 241 -4.15 5.20 -20.60
CA GLU A 241 -4.29 3.75 -20.53
C GLU A 241 -2.91 3.10 -20.57
N VAL A 242 -2.77 1.97 -19.89
CA VAL A 242 -1.56 1.14 -19.91
C VAL A 242 -1.39 0.53 -21.31
N PRO A 243 -0.28 0.72 -21.99
CA PRO A 243 -0.13 0.34 -23.41
C PRO A 243 -0.44 -1.13 -23.73
N ASP A 244 -0.01 -2.04 -22.86
CA ASP A 244 -0.12 -3.49 -23.12
C ASP A 244 -1.53 -4.03 -22.86
N THR A 245 -2.31 -3.39 -21.99
CA THR A 245 -3.64 -3.87 -21.62
C THR A 245 -4.77 -3.02 -22.19
N GLY A 246 -4.51 -1.75 -22.51
CA GLY A 246 -5.53 -0.76 -22.89
C GLY A 246 -6.47 -0.40 -21.72
N ALA A 247 -6.15 -0.79 -20.50
CA ALA A 247 -6.89 -0.48 -19.29
C ALA A 247 -6.31 0.77 -18.59
N LYS A 248 -7.10 1.43 -17.74
CA LYS A 248 -6.58 2.44 -16.83
C LYS A 248 -5.65 1.78 -15.81
N PRO A 249 -4.62 2.47 -15.31
CA PRO A 249 -3.78 1.93 -14.25
C PRO A 249 -4.60 1.62 -12.99
N TYR A 250 -4.23 0.57 -12.28
CA TYR A 250 -4.78 0.27 -10.95
C TYR A 250 -4.30 1.31 -9.94
N MET A 251 -5.20 1.82 -9.11
CA MET A 251 -4.90 2.85 -8.12
C MET A 251 -5.26 2.37 -6.74
N PHE A 252 -4.32 2.44 -5.80
CA PHE A 252 -4.65 2.34 -4.39
C PHE A 252 -3.95 3.43 -3.58
N GLN A 253 -4.63 3.90 -2.56
CA GLN A 253 -4.35 5.16 -1.88
C GLN A 253 -4.02 4.91 -0.43
N GLU A 254 -2.93 5.51 0.05
CA GLU A 254 -2.68 5.51 1.47
C GLU A 254 -3.52 6.58 2.16
N VAL A 255 -4.45 6.13 2.99
CA VAL A 255 -5.26 7.00 3.85
C VAL A 255 -5.25 6.46 5.27
N ILE A 256 -4.45 7.06 6.13
CA ILE A 256 -4.49 6.78 7.58
C ILE A 256 -5.69 7.52 8.16
N ALA A 257 -6.82 6.83 8.25
CA ALA A 257 -8.08 7.41 8.70
C ALA A 257 -8.01 7.88 10.17
N ASP A 258 -8.74 8.95 10.48
CA ASP A 258 -8.93 9.46 11.82
C ASP A 258 -10.36 9.99 12.02
N GLN A 259 -10.58 10.83 13.04
CA GLN A 259 -11.92 11.36 13.36
C GLN A 259 -12.43 12.37 12.31
N THR A 260 -11.53 12.97 11.51
CA THR A 260 -11.85 14.02 10.54
C THR A 260 -11.81 13.54 9.09
N THR A 261 -11.10 12.46 8.82
CA THR A 261 -10.90 11.92 7.47
C THR A 261 -11.12 10.41 7.50
N SER A 262 -12.09 9.93 6.74
CA SER A 262 -12.34 8.50 6.58
C SER A 262 -11.70 7.95 5.31
N ALA A 263 -11.30 6.69 5.33
CA ALA A 263 -10.80 5.98 4.15
C ALA A 263 -11.85 5.98 3.01
N GLY A 264 -13.13 5.84 3.35
CA GLY A 264 -14.25 5.84 2.40
C GLY A 264 -14.43 7.13 1.60
N GLU A 265 -13.88 8.29 2.06
CA GLU A 265 -13.91 9.53 1.26
C GLU A 265 -13.13 9.42 -0.05
N TYR A 266 -12.14 8.54 -0.11
CA TYR A 266 -11.23 8.36 -1.24
C TYR A 266 -11.57 7.16 -2.12
N SER A 267 -12.47 6.27 -1.68
CA SER A 267 -12.79 5.01 -2.39
C SER A 267 -13.39 5.22 -3.79
N GLY A 268 -13.91 6.43 -4.08
CA GLY A 268 -14.34 6.79 -5.43
C GLY A 268 -13.21 6.98 -6.44
N ASN A 269 -11.96 7.10 -5.99
CA ASN A 269 -10.78 7.33 -6.82
C ASN A 269 -9.91 6.07 -7.02
N GLY A 270 -10.23 4.98 -6.35
CA GLY A 270 -9.49 3.73 -6.35
C GLY A 270 -9.57 3.03 -5.00
N ASP A 271 -8.90 1.89 -4.86
CA ASP A 271 -8.83 1.17 -3.59
C ASP A 271 -8.06 1.98 -2.54
N VAL A 272 -8.23 1.63 -1.28
CA VAL A 272 -7.60 2.33 -0.16
C VAL A 272 -6.98 1.32 0.81
N THR A 273 -5.86 1.67 1.44
CA THR A 273 -5.22 0.85 2.46
C THR A 273 -6.08 0.75 3.71
N GLU A 274 -6.39 -0.47 4.16
CA GLU A 274 -7.24 -0.74 5.32
C GLU A 274 -6.42 -0.94 6.59
N PHE A 275 -6.11 0.14 7.28
CA PHE A 275 -5.33 0.11 8.52
C PHE A 275 -6.03 -0.63 9.67
N ALA A 276 -7.37 -0.67 9.68
CA ALA A 276 -8.09 -1.45 10.70
C ALA A 276 -7.79 -2.95 10.58
N TYR A 277 -7.56 -3.46 9.35
CA TYR A 277 -7.14 -4.85 9.14
C TYR A 277 -5.76 -5.11 9.76
N HIS A 278 -4.77 -4.24 9.48
CA HIS A 278 -3.45 -4.31 10.09
C HIS A 278 -3.56 -4.43 11.62
N HIS A 279 -4.27 -3.51 12.26
CA HIS A 279 -4.42 -3.53 13.72
C HIS A 279 -5.11 -4.79 14.23
N LYS A 280 -6.22 -5.20 13.62
CA LYS A 280 -7.00 -6.35 14.08
C LYS A 280 -6.22 -7.65 13.96
N VAL A 281 -5.67 -7.93 12.78
CA VAL A 281 -4.98 -9.20 12.52
C VAL A 281 -3.65 -9.25 13.25
N SER A 282 -2.85 -8.17 13.21
CA SER A 282 -1.56 -8.15 13.91
C SER A 282 -1.72 -8.33 15.42
N ASN A 283 -2.70 -7.68 16.05
CA ASN A 283 -2.98 -7.88 17.47
C ASN A 283 -3.45 -9.31 17.79
N ALA A 284 -4.28 -9.91 16.92
CA ALA A 284 -4.73 -11.28 17.10
C ALA A 284 -3.55 -12.26 17.08
N PHE A 285 -2.61 -12.09 16.14
CA PHE A 285 -1.42 -12.95 16.02
C PHE A 285 -0.32 -12.61 17.01
N LYS A 286 -0.27 -11.40 17.55
CA LYS A 286 0.71 -11.03 18.59
C LYS A 286 0.37 -11.68 19.93
N ASP A 287 -0.74 -11.30 20.53
CA ASP A 287 -1.12 -11.68 21.89
C ASP A 287 -2.61 -12.03 22.06
N GLY A 288 -3.42 -11.82 21.02
CA GLY A 288 -4.88 -11.99 21.05
C GLY A 288 -5.34 -13.42 20.81
N SER A 289 -6.66 -13.60 20.73
CA SER A 289 -7.27 -14.85 20.30
C SER A 289 -7.52 -14.83 18.80
N LEU A 290 -7.14 -15.89 18.09
CA LEU A 290 -7.43 -16.04 16.66
C LEU A 290 -8.94 -16.29 16.39
N ALA A 291 -9.71 -16.72 17.40
CA ALA A 291 -11.16 -16.91 17.26
C ALA A 291 -11.91 -15.61 16.89
N GLN A 292 -11.36 -14.43 17.27
CA GLN A 292 -11.93 -13.13 16.90
C GLN A 292 -11.81 -12.81 15.40
N LEU A 293 -11.07 -13.60 14.64
CA LEU A 293 -10.90 -13.43 13.18
C LEU A 293 -12.00 -14.12 12.36
N ALA A 294 -12.97 -14.77 12.99
CA ALA A 294 -14.09 -15.42 12.30
C ALA A 294 -14.89 -14.46 11.40
N ASN A 295 -15.01 -13.21 11.81
CA ASN A 295 -15.78 -12.17 11.12
C ASN A 295 -14.96 -10.89 10.93
N VAL A 296 -13.84 -10.97 10.22
CA VAL A 296 -12.98 -9.79 9.93
C VAL A 296 -13.79 -8.63 9.33
N PRO A 297 -14.68 -8.83 8.32
CA PRO A 297 -15.38 -7.72 7.66
C PRO A 297 -16.23 -6.84 8.60
N ASP A 298 -16.72 -7.38 9.71
CA ASP A 298 -17.62 -6.65 10.62
C ASP A 298 -16.95 -5.46 11.33
N GLU A 299 -15.63 -5.43 11.37
CA GLU A 299 -14.84 -4.39 12.06
C GLU A 299 -14.00 -3.55 11.10
N MET A 300 -14.16 -3.73 9.80
CA MET A 300 -13.41 -2.99 8.79
C MET A 300 -14.12 -1.70 8.40
N THR A 301 -13.35 -0.74 7.88
CA THR A 301 -13.87 0.57 7.48
C THR A 301 -14.30 0.60 6.01
N LEU A 302 -13.75 -0.30 5.20
CA LEU A 302 -13.99 -0.40 3.77
C LEU A 302 -14.70 -1.71 3.40
N PRO A 303 -15.47 -1.74 2.30
CA PRO A 303 -15.89 -3.00 1.71
C PRO A 303 -14.68 -3.75 1.13
N SER A 304 -14.76 -5.09 1.11
CA SER A 304 -13.64 -5.97 0.71
C SER A 304 -13.08 -5.66 -0.68
N ASP A 305 -13.91 -5.25 -1.61
CA ASP A 305 -13.56 -4.94 -3.00
C ASP A 305 -12.96 -3.52 -3.19
N GLN A 306 -12.75 -2.79 -2.11
CA GLN A 306 -12.12 -1.47 -2.09
C GLN A 306 -10.93 -1.39 -1.11
N ALA A 307 -10.59 -2.49 -0.48
CA ALA A 307 -9.58 -2.55 0.57
C ALA A 307 -8.27 -3.19 0.08
N VAL A 308 -7.14 -2.53 0.29
CA VAL A 308 -5.80 -3.16 0.26
C VAL A 308 -5.38 -3.46 1.69
N VAL A 309 -5.15 -4.73 1.99
CA VAL A 309 -4.87 -5.22 3.35
C VAL A 309 -3.42 -5.65 3.52
N PHE A 310 -2.89 -5.44 4.72
CA PHE A 310 -1.49 -5.75 5.03
C PHE A 310 -1.35 -6.14 6.52
N ILE A 311 -0.29 -6.89 6.82
CA ILE A 311 0.11 -7.18 8.22
C ILE A 311 1.01 -6.07 8.73
N ASP A 312 1.96 -5.64 7.93
CA ASP A 312 2.82 -4.49 8.16
C ASP A 312 3.19 -3.85 6.81
N ASN A 313 3.67 -2.62 6.87
CA ASN A 313 4.27 -1.90 5.76
C ASN A 313 5.55 -1.19 6.24
N HIS A 314 6.19 -0.41 5.37
CA HIS A 314 7.45 0.27 5.69
C HIS A 314 7.33 1.27 6.85
N ASP A 315 6.15 1.88 7.07
CA ASP A 315 5.90 2.80 8.17
C ASP A 315 5.60 2.06 9.48
N THR A 316 4.65 1.12 9.44
CA THR A 316 4.24 0.38 10.64
C THR A 316 5.33 -0.53 11.18
N GLN A 317 6.31 -0.94 10.37
CA GLN A 317 7.52 -1.62 10.86
C GLN A 317 8.37 -0.72 11.78
N ARG A 318 8.28 0.60 11.64
CA ARG A 318 9.18 1.59 12.25
C ARG A 318 8.52 2.46 13.31
N SER A 319 7.34 2.98 13.02
CA SER A 319 6.69 3.97 13.89
C SER A 319 5.94 3.33 15.05
N GLU A 320 5.12 2.32 14.78
CA GLU A 320 4.27 1.67 15.79
C GLU A 320 4.20 0.15 15.53
N PRO A 321 5.32 -0.58 15.66
CA PRO A 321 5.39 -1.98 15.26
C PRO A 321 4.53 -2.87 16.16
N THR A 322 3.43 -3.39 15.63
CA THR A 322 2.59 -4.38 16.32
C THR A 322 3.13 -5.79 16.08
N LEU A 323 3.25 -6.17 14.80
CA LEU A 323 3.74 -7.48 14.36
C LEU A 323 4.56 -7.27 13.07
N THR A 324 5.81 -7.70 13.06
CA THR A 324 6.75 -7.50 11.95
C THR A 324 7.60 -8.74 11.73
N TYR A 325 8.48 -8.72 10.73
CA TYR A 325 9.44 -9.79 10.48
C TYR A 325 10.27 -10.18 11.73
N LYS A 326 10.40 -9.29 12.72
CA LYS A 326 11.14 -9.52 13.98
C LYS A 326 10.39 -10.48 14.94
N ASP A 327 9.10 -10.69 14.70
CA ASP A 327 8.25 -11.58 15.50
C ASP A 327 8.25 -13.04 15.00
N GLY A 328 9.08 -13.36 14.00
CA GLY A 328 9.32 -14.72 13.53
C GLY A 328 8.06 -15.39 12.98
N VAL A 329 7.77 -16.60 13.46
CA VAL A 329 6.70 -17.45 12.90
C VAL A 329 5.30 -16.84 13.11
N SER A 330 5.04 -16.09 14.18
CA SER A 330 3.74 -15.43 14.36
C SER A 330 3.45 -14.46 13.23
N TYR A 331 4.47 -13.75 12.75
CA TYR A 331 4.38 -12.88 11.57
C TYR A 331 4.11 -13.68 10.28
N ASP A 332 4.83 -14.78 10.07
CA ASP A 332 4.64 -15.63 8.90
C ASP A 332 3.22 -16.22 8.85
N LEU A 333 2.68 -16.65 10.00
CA LEU A 333 1.32 -17.18 10.11
C LEU A 333 0.24 -16.09 9.92
N ALA A 334 0.49 -14.86 10.34
CA ALA A 334 -0.42 -13.74 10.09
C ALA A 334 -0.50 -13.42 8.59
N ASN A 335 0.64 -13.42 7.89
CA ASN A 335 0.67 -13.28 6.43
C ASN A 335 -0.03 -14.46 5.73
N ALA A 336 0.17 -15.69 6.21
CA ALA A 336 -0.55 -16.84 5.68
C ALA A 336 -2.07 -16.72 5.87
N PHE A 337 -2.52 -16.22 7.02
CA PHE A 337 -3.94 -15.92 7.25
C PHE A 337 -4.45 -14.87 6.26
N MET A 338 -3.73 -13.75 6.10
CA MET A 338 -4.09 -12.68 5.16
C MET A 338 -4.22 -13.20 3.73
N LEU A 339 -3.29 -14.03 3.28
CA LEU A 339 -3.31 -14.64 1.94
C LEU A 339 -4.42 -15.67 1.76
N ALA A 340 -4.93 -16.25 2.86
CA ALA A 340 -6.00 -17.24 2.83
C ALA A 340 -7.40 -16.66 3.02
N TYR A 341 -7.55 -15.60 3.81
CA TYR A 341 -8.86 -15.07 4.20
C TYR A 341 -9.49 -14.21 3.08
N PRO A 342 -10.83 -14.31 2.82
CA PRO A 342 -11.48 -13.64 1.69
C PRO A 342 -11.86 -12.17 1.99
N TYR A 343 -10.88 -11.34 2.33
CA TYR A 343 -11.12 -9.92 2.54
C TYR A 343 -9.95 -9.08 2.01
N GLY A 344 -10.24 -8.14 1.13
CA GLY A 344 -9.29 -7.20 0.56
C GLY A 344 -8.30 -7.81 -0.45
N THR A 345 -7.53 -6.94 -1.06
CA THR A 345 -6.36 -7.28 -1.88
C THR A 345 -5.13 -7.36 -0.96
N PRO A 346 -4.50 -8.52 -0.78
CA PRO A 346 -3.39 -8.66 0.15
C PRO A 346 -2.10 -8.05 -0.40
N GLN A 347 -1.42 -7.27 0.44
CA GLN A 347 -0.11 -6.71 0.20
C GLN A 347 0.87 -7.20 1.27
N LEU A 348 1.98 -7.78 0.84
CA LEU A 348 3.13 -8.11 1.70
C LEU A 348 4.19 -7.02 1.58
N ILE A 349 5.07 -6.91 2.58
CA ILE A 349 6.33 -6.19 2.42
C ILE A 349 7.49 -7.18 2.28
N SER A 350 8.49 -6.81 1.50
CA SER A 350 9.82 -7.41 1.50
C SER A 350 10.85 -6.33 1.75
N SER A 351 11.45 -6.35 2.93
CA SER A 351 12.21 -5.27 3.52
C SER A 351 13.69 -5.63 3.73
N PHE A 352 14.43 -4.71 4.30
CA PHE A 352 15.78 -4.90 4.81
C PHE A 352 15.80 -4.87 6.34
N ALA A 353 16.79 -5.52 6.94
CA ALA A 353 16.97 -5.54 8.39
C ALA A 353 17.46 -4.18 8.91
N PHE A 354 16.89 -3.72 10.02
CA PHE A 354 17.28 -2.48 10.68
C PHE A 354 17.15 -2.58 12.20
N ASP A 355 18.03 -1.86 12.91
CA ASP A 355 17.92 -1.61 14.35
C ASP A 355 17.50 -0.16 14.62
N ASP A 356 18.02 0.77 13.83
CA ASP A 356 17.62 2.18 13.83
C ASP A 356 16.39 2.37 12.90
N PRO A 357 15.25 2.88 13.40
CA PRO A 357 14.06 3.11 12.58
C PRO A 357 14.30 4.02 11.37
N ASP A 358 15.28 4.93 11.45
CA ASP A 358 15.61 5.86 10.36
C ASP A 358 16.55 5.25 9.32
N ALA A 359 17.16 4.09 9.59
CA ALA A 359 18.12 3.48 8.69
C ALA A 359 17.56 3.23 7.29
N GLY A 360 18.32 3.59 6.27
CA GLY A 360 18.09 3.20 4.89
C GLY A 360 18.58 1.79 4.60
N PRO A 361 18.40 1.30 3.36
CA PRO A 361 18.83 -0.03 2.95
C PRO A 361 20.35 -0.14 2.90
N PRO A 362 20.90 -1.37 2.86
CA PRO A 362 22.31 -1.59 2.61
C PRO A 362 22.79 -0.79 1.40
N ALA A 363 23.92 -0.09 1.54
CA ALA A 363 24.44 0.79 0.50
C ALA A 363 25.91 0.45 0.19
N SER A 364 26.29 0.63 -1.08
CA SER A 364 27.66 0.61 -1.55
C SER A 364 28.40 1.91 -1.22
N GLU A 365 29.72 1.92 -1.40
CA GLU A 365 30.56 3.09 -1.06
C GLU A 365 30.20 4.36 -1.86
N ASP A 366 29.60 4.22 -3.04
CA ASP A 366 29.12 5.33 -3.87
C ASP A 366 27.72 5.83 -3.49
N GLY A 367 27.12 5.27 -2.43
CA GLY A 367 25.81 5.64 -1.92
C GLY A 367 24.61 5.00 -2.63
N ARG A 368 24.82 4.16 -3.65
CA ARG A 368 23.76 3.39 -4.28
C ARG A 368 23.29 2.25 -3.36
N THR A 369 22.03 1.87 -3.47
CA THR A 369 21.50 0.69 -2.76
C THR A 369 22.24 -0.55 -3.26
N SER A 370 22.76 -1.36 -2.34
CA SER A 370 23.44 -2.61 -2.67
C SER A 370 22.47 -3.63 -3.29
N PRO A 371 22.95 -4.50 -4.18
CA PRO A 371 22.10 -5.59 -4.69
C PRO A 371 21.45 -6.38 -3.55
N ALA A 372 20.17 -6.72 -3.72
CA ALA A 372 19.45 -7.52 -2.73
C ALA A 372 19.89 -8.99 -2.84
N ASP A 373 20.29 -9.56 -1.71
CA ASP A 373 20.68 -10.96 -1.59
C ASP A 373 19.94 -11.58 -0.40
N CYS A 374 18.98 -12.46 -0.69
CA CYS A 374 18.19 -13.15 0.33
C CYS A 374 18.97 -14.19 1.14
N ALA A 375 20.21 -14.50 0.77
CA ALA A 375 21.13 -15.28 1.57
C ALA A 375 21.89 -14.43 2.61
N ASP A 376 21.88 -13.10 2.44
CA ASP A 376 22.45 -12.15 3.37
C ASP A 376 21.38 -11.68 4.37
N GLN A 377 21.71 -11.68 5.67
CA GLN A 377 20.81 -11.23 6.73
C GLN A 377 20.46 -9.73 6.67
N ALA A 378 21.12 -8.95 5.82
CA ALA A 378 20.83 -7.54 5.60
C ALA A 378 19.48 -7.33 4.83
N TRP A 379 19.07 -8.31 4.04
CA TRP A 379 17.75 -8.35 3.37
C TRP A 379 16.87 -9.40 4.02
N VAL A 380 15.65 -9.05 4.37
CA VAL A 380 14.75 -9.96 5.12
C VAL A 380 14.05 -10.94 4.19
N CYS A 381 13.68 -10.50 2.98
CA CYS A 381 13.06 -11.32 1.93
C CYS A 381 11.82 -12.11 2.42
N GLU A 382 10.91 -11.44 3.06
CA GLU A 382 9.70 -12.04 3.69
C GLU A 382 8.90 -12.87 2.69
N HIS A 383 8.82 -12.43 1.44
CA HIS A 383 8.12 -13.11 0.35
C HIS A 383 8.72 -14.48 -0.02
N GLN A 384 9.99 -14.74 0.33
CA GLN A 384 10.65 -16.04 0.11
C GLN A 384 10.53 -17.00 1.30
N ARG A 385 10.02 -16.56 2.45
CA ARG A 385 9.84 -17.43 3.62
C ARG A 385 8.88 -18.57 3.26
N PRO A 386 9.19 -19.83 3.58
CA PRO A 386 8.47 -20.98 3.04
C PRO A 386 6.95 -20.93 3.21
N ILE A 387 6.47 -20.52 4.39
CA ILE A 387 5.04 -20.36 4.69
C ILE A 387 4.42 -19.31 3.74
N ILE A 388 5.03 -18.13 3.62
CA ILE A 388 4.50 -17.01 2.82
C ILE A 388 4.54 -17.35 1.32
N ALA A 389 5.69 -17.86 0.84
CA ALA A 389 5.89 -18.19 -0.58
C ALA A 389 4.89 -19.24 -1.09
N GLY A 390 4.57 -20.24 -0.26
CA GLY A 390 3.57 -21.27 -0.59
C GLY A 390 2.15 -20.70 -0.66
N MET A 391 1.85 -19.72 0.18
CA MET A 391 0.52 -19.11 0.27
C MET A 391 0.18 -18.15 -0.87
N ALA A 392 1.14 -17.65 -1.64
CA ALA A 392 0.86 -16.88 -2.85
C ALA A 392 0.09 -17.71 -3.89
N GLY A 393 0.53 -18.94 -4.16
CA GLY A 393 -0.18 -19.88 -5.02
C GLY A 393 -1.53 -20.33 -4.46
N PHE A 394 -1.62 -20.50 -3.13
CA PHE A 394 -2.89 -20.75 -2.45
C PHE A 394 -3.88 -19.62 -2.70
N HIS A 395 -3.47 -18.36 -2.49
CA HIS A 395 -4.32 -17.18 -2.71
C HIS A 395 -4.91 -17.17 -4.13
N GLN A 396 -4.10 -17.39 -5.15
CA GLN A 396 -4.60 -17.47 -6.53
C GLN A 396 -5.63 -18.59 -6.72
N ALA A 397 -5.38 -19.77 -6.16
CA ALA A 397 -6.27 -20.93 -6.32
C ALA A 397 -7.65 -20.72 -5.68
N VAL A 398 -7.75 -19.86 -4.66
CA VAL A 398 -8.98 -19.62 -3.90
C VAL A 398 -9.67 -18.31 -4.21
N GLN A 399 -9.22 -17.56 -5.21
CA GLN A 399 -9.87 -16.30 -5.58
C GLN A 399 -11.35 -16.45 -5.89
N GLY A 400 -12.15 -15.51 -5.40
CA GLY A 400 -13.61 -15.51 -5.56
C GLY A 400 -14.34 -16.60 -4.79
N LYS A 401 -13.64 -17.42 -3.98
CA LYS A 401 -14.27 -18.44 -3.15
C LYS A 401 -14.62 -17.89 -1.77
N GLU A 402 -15.81 -18.26 -1.29
CA GLU A 402 -16.33 -17.83 0.01
C GLU A 402 -15.62 -18.53 1.18
N LEU A 403 -15.69 -17.94 2.37
CA LEU A 403 -15.28 -18.55 3.63
C LEU A 403 -16.26 -19.68 3.99
N THR A 404 -15.75 -20.87 4.30
CA THR A 404 -16.52 -22.05 4.68
C THR A 404 -15.88 -22.77 5.85
N ASN A 405 -16.66 -23.59 6.55
CA ASN A 405 -16.15 -24.54 7.55
C ASN A 405 -15.23 -23.91 8.62
N TRP A 406 -15.55 -22.69 9.08
CA TRP A 406 -14.78 -22.07 10.15
C TRP A 406 -14.82 -22.91 11.42
N TRP A 407 -13.66 -23.10 12.03
CA TRP A 407 -13.46 -23.74 13.31
C TRP A 407 -12.40 -22.97 14.12
N ASP A 408 -12.57 -22.87 15.42
CA ASP A 408 -11.58 -22.35 16.35
C ASP A 408 -11.65 -23.08 17.70
N ASP A 409 -10.57 -23.00 18.48
CA ASP A 409 -10.50 -23.54 19.85
C ASP A 409 -10.80 -22.48 20.93
N GLY A 410 -11.20 -21.28 20.51
CA GLY A 410 -11.40 -20.11 21.38
C GLY A 410 -10.10 -19.38 21.76
N SER A 411 -8.93 -19.80 21.26
CA SER A 411 -7.61 -19.28 21.59
C SER A 411 -6.74 -19.07 20.33
N GLY A 412 -5.66 -19.82 20.20
CA GLY A 412 -4.64 -19.64 19.18
C GLY A 412 -4.70 -20.59 18.00
N ARG A 413 -5.80 -21.35 17.83
CA ARG A 413 -5.96 -22.31 16.75
C ARG A 413 -7.21 -22.04 15.95
N ILE A 414 -7.07 -22.03 14.62
CA ILE A 414 -8.19 -21.83 13.69
C ILE A 414 -8.04 -22.77 12.49
N ALA A 415 -9.19 -23.09 11.88
CA ALA A 415 -9.25 -23.74 10.58
C ALA A 415 -10.41 -23.19 9.78
N PHE A 416 -10.25 -23.09 8.45
CA PHE A 416 -11.33 -22.65 7.58
C PHE A 416 -11.11 -23.10 6.13
N GLY A 417 -12.20 -23.20 5.40
CA GLY A 417 -12.21 -23.49 3.98
C GLY A 417 -12.43 -22.22 3.12
N ARG A 418 -12.05 -22.36 1.87
CA ARG A 418 -12.33 -21.40 0.79
C ARG A 418 -13.12 -22.12 -0.30
N GLY A 419 -14.47 -22.23 -0.09
CA GLY A 419 -15.34 -23.05 -0.93
C GLY A 419 -14.75 -24.45 -1.15
N ASP A 420 -14.79 -24.93 -2.39
CA ASP A 420 -14.23 -26.20 -2.84
C ASP A 420 -12.78 -26.12 -3.33
N ALA A 421 -12.10 -24.98 -3.14
CA ALA A 421 -10.78 -24.72 -3.72
C ALA A 421 -9.64 -24.70 -2.70
N GLY A 422 -9.91 -24.47 -1.41
CA GLY A 422 -8.86 -24.40 -0.40
C GLY A 422 -9.31 -24.74 1.01
N PHE A 423 -8.35 -25.13 1.85
CA PHE A 423 -8.53 -25.35 3.28
C PHE A 423 -7.24 -25.05 4.04
N VAL A 424 -7.34 -24.34 5.16
CA VAL A 424 -6.22 -23.91 5.99
C VAL A 424 -6.45 -24.27 7.44
N VAL A 425 -5.39 -24.71 8.12
CA VAL A 425 -5.31 -24.83 9.59
C VAL A 425 -4.13 -24.03 10.08
N ILE A 426 -4.30 -23.22 11.10
CA ILE A 426 -3.24 -22.43 11.74
C ILE A 426 -3.19 -22.78 13.23
N ASN A 427 -2.02 -23.11 13.72
CA ASN A 427 -1.73 -23.32 15.14
C ASN A 427 -0.62 -22.33 15.57
N ARG A 428 -1.02 -21.24 16.23
CA ARG A 428 -0.10 -20.24 16.79
C ARG A 428 0.39 -20.63 18.19
N GLU A 429 -0.22 -21.63 18.82
CA GLU A 429 0.21 -22.08 20.14
C GLU A 429 1.56 -22.81 20.05
N ASP A 430 2.37 -22.78 21.14
CA ASP A 430 3.65 -23.49 21.19
C ASP A 430 3.48 -25.01 21.15
N GLY A 431 2.36 -25.51 21.66
CA GLY A 431 2.07 -26.93 21.71
C GLY A 431 1.47 -27.48 20.43
N GLU A 432 1.83 -28.73 20.12
CA GLU A 432 1.22 -29.46 19.03
C GLU A 432 -0.31 -29.54 19.20
N MET A 433 -1.04 -29.30 18.13
CA MET A 433 -2.43 -29.65 18.00
C MET A 433 -2.47 -31.15 17.61
N SER A 434 -2.88 -31.98 18.55
CA SER A 434 -3.01 -33.43 18.32
C SER A 434 -3.96 -33.70 17.15
N GLU A 435 -3.95 -34.95 16.69
CA GLU A 435 -4.78 -35.39 15.58
C GLU A 435 -6.23 -34.90 15.72
N GLN A 436 -6.62 -34.02 14.82
CA GLN A 436 -7.94 -33.38 14.77
C GLN A 436 -8.57 -33.59 13.39
N GLN A 437 -9.83 -33.98 13.38
CA GLN A 437 -10.61 -34.14 12.18
C GLN A 437 -11.36 -32.80 11.88
N PHE A 438 -11.27 -32.35 10.63
CA PHE A 438 -11.95 -31.15 10.13
C PHE A 438 -12.86 -31.52 8.96
N GLN A 439 -13.98 -30.82 8.84
CA GLN A 439 -14.80 -30.85 7.65
C GLN A 439 -14.24 -29.84 6.63
N THR A 440 -14.02 -30.28 5.40
CA THR A 440 -13.64 -29.44 4.28
C THR A 440 -14.66 -29.52 3.15
N SER A 441 -14.59 -28.63 2.18
CA SER A 441 -15.35 -28.72 0.93
C SER A 441 -14.45 -29.13 -0.25
N LEU A 442 -13.17 -29.44 0.02
CA LEU A 442 -12.24 -29.94 -1.00
C LEU A 442 -12.70 -31.32 -1.51
N PRO A 443 -12.54 -31.61 -2.81
CA PRO A 443 -12.74 -32.95 -3.34
C PRO A 443 -11.80 -33.98 -2.73
N ALA A 444 -12.29 -35.21 -2.52
CA ALA A 444 -11.46 -36.30 -2.00
C ALA A 444 -10.17 -36.50 -2.80
N GLY A 445 -9.07 -36.81 -2.09
CA GLY A 445 -7.74 -37.02 -2.70
C GLY A 445 -6.59 -36.59 -1.79
N THR A 446 -5.38 -36.84 -2.26
CA THR A 446 -4.15 -36.44 -1.56
C THR A 446 -3.70 -35.06 -2.03
N TYR A 447 -3.41 -34.17 -1.11
CA TYR A 447 -2.97 -32.80 -1.39
C TYR A 447 -1.59 -32.55 -0.79
N CYS A 448 -0.78 -31.75 -1.50
CA CYS A 448 0.45 -31.21 -0.96
C CYS A 448 0.12 -30.08 0.02
N ASP A 449 0.72 -30.07 1.20
CA ASP A 449 0.68 -28.96 2.13
C ASP A 449 1.64 -27.87 1.67
N VAL A 450 1.10 -26.76 1.19
CA VAL A 450 1.89 -25.66 0.59
C VAL A 450 2.55 -24.75 1.62
N MET A 451 2.26 -24.87 2.91
CA MET A 451 3.04 -24.22 3.96
C MET A 451 4.33 -24.96 4.28
N SER A 452 4.40 -26.27 4.02
CA SER A 452 5.59 -27.09 4.28
C SER A 452 6.40 -27.42 3.04
N GLY A 453 5.86 -27.21 1.83
CA GLY A 453 6.55 -27.53 0.59
C GLY A 453 5.78 -27.04 -0.65
N ALA A 454 6.05 -27.66 -1.79
CA ALA A 454 5.42 -27.34 -3.06
C ALA A 454 5.11 -28.61 -3.86
N LEU A 455 4.11 -28.54 -4.75
CA LEU A 455 3.88 -29.57 -5.74
C LEU A 455 4.80 -29.35 -6.95
N GLU A 456 5.83 -30.17 -7.08
CA GLU A 456 6.81 -30.07 -8.15
C GLU A 456 6.86 -31.39 -8.95
N ASN A 457 6.71 -31.30 -10.28
CA ASN A 457 6.73 -32.47 -11.19
C ASN A 457 5.79 -33.60 -10.75
N GLY A 458 4.62 -33.26 -10.17
CA GLY A 458 3.63 -34.23 -9.72
C GLY A 458 3.92 -34.87 -8.34
N SER A 459 4.97 -34.41 -7.65
CA SER A 459 5.35 -34.88 -6.32
C SER A 459 5.35 -33.70 -5.32
N CYS A 460 4.91 -33.94 -4.09
CA CYS A 460 5.00 -32.97 -3.03
C CYS A 460 6.40 -32.99 -2.39
N THR A 461 7.04 -31.82 -2.25
CA THR A 461 8.34 -31.68 -1.59
C THR A 461 8.21 -31.57 -0.06
N GLY A 462 7.00 -31.31 0.46
CA GLY A 462 6.67 -31.21 1.87
C GLY A 462 5.73 -32.33 2.34
N ALA A 463 4.94 -32.04 3.37
CA ALA A 463 3.93 -32.94 3.90
C ALA A 463 2.72 -33.05 2.94
N THR A 464 1.96 -34.13 3.11
CA THR A 464 0.71 -34.34 2.39
C THR A 464 -0.43 -34.62 3.36
N ALA A 465 -1.66 -34.25 2.96
CA ALA A 465 -2.86 -34.60 3.71
C ALA A 465 -3.89 -35.26 2.79
N GLN A 466 -4.64 -36.22 3.36
CA GLN A 466 -5.67 -36.97 2.65
C GLN A 466 -7.05 -36.43 3.00
N VAL A 467 -7.76 -35.90 2.01
CA VAL A 467 -9.18 -35.57 2.10
C VAL A 467 -9.96 -36.84 1.76
N GLN A 468 -10.85 -37.28 2.67
CA GLN A 468 -11.65 -38.49 2.53
C GLN A 468 -12.86 -38.30 1.63
N ASP A 469 -13.54 -39.36 1.23
CA ASP A 469 -14.75 -39.31 0.39
C ASP A 469 -15.91 -38.51 1.01
N ASP A 470 -15.95 -38.40 2.34
CA ASP A 470 -16.95 -37.63 3.09
C ASP A 470 -16.55 -36.14 3.24
N GLY A 471 -15.44 -35.72 2.63
CA GLY A 471 -14.91 -34.36 2.68
C GLY A 471 -14.16 -34.05 3.99
N THR A 472 -13.86 -35.03 4.83
CA THR A 472 -13.07 -34.77 6.03
C THR A 472 -11.57 -34.90 5.78
N VAL A 473 -10.78 -34.11 6.51
CA VAL A 473 -9.33 -34.24 6.62
C VAL A 473 -8.93 -34.38 8.09
N THR A 474 -8.06 -35.35 8.38
CA THR A 474 -7.48 -35.51 9.71
C THR A 474 -6.02 -35.13 9.66
N THR A 475 -5.60 -34.21 10.52
CA THR A 475 -4.22 -33.72 10.54
C THR A 475 -3.76 -33.41 11.96
N THR A 476 -2.44 -33.49 12.15
CA THR A 476 -1.71 -33.00 13.33
C THR A 476 -0.94 -31.78 12.90
N VAL A 477 -1.01 -30.68 13.67
CA VAL A 477 -0.30 -29.45 13.35
C VAL A 477 0.65 -29.09 14.48
N GLN A 478 1.91 -28.99 14.17
CA GLN A 478 2.95 -28.63 15.15
C GLN A 478 2.68 -27.24 15.74
N GLY A 479 3.26 -26.96 16.90
CA GLY A 479 3.21 -25.62 17.49
C GLY A 479 3.85 -24.59 16.56
N ASN A 480 3.30 -23.39 16.52
CA ASN A 480 3.75 -22.30 15.66
C ASN A 480 3.88 -22.71 14.19
N SER A 481 2.84 -23.35 13.65
CA SER A 481 2.83 -23.91 12.29
C SER A 481 1.42 -23.88 11.68
N GLY A 482 1.30 -24.32 10.44
CA GLY A 482 0.03 -24.45 9.75
C GLY A 482 0.05 -25.53 8.67
N VAL A 483 -1.12 -25.82 8.12
CA VAL A 483 -1.33 -26.68 6.96
C VAL A 483 -2.23 -25.94 5.97
N ALA A 484 -1.84 -25.89 4.71
CA ALA A 484 -2.66 -25.30 3.67
C ALA A 484 -2.77 -26.20 2.44
N LEU A 485 -3.99 -26.52 2.07
CA LEU A 485 -4.33 -27.43 0.97
C LEU A 485 -5.15 -26.66 -0.06
N HIS A 486 -4.84 -26.76 -1.35
CA HIS A 486 -5.67 -26.16 -2.40
C HIS A 486 -5.77 -27.04 -3.64
N ALA A 487 -6.81 -26.78 -4.45
CA ALA A 487 -7.16 -27.62 -5.60
C ALA A 487 -6.00 -27.76 -6.61
N GLY A 488 -5.18 -26.69 -6.80
CA GLY A 488 -3.99 -26.73 -7.65
C GLY A 488 -2.81 -27.54 -7.11
N ALA A 489 -2.84 -27.94 -5.84
CA ALA A 489 -1.80 -28.74 -5.20
C ALA A 489 -2.25 -30.20 -4.92
N LYS A 490 -3.31 -30.67 -5.61
CA LYS A 490 -3.77 -32.06 -5.54
C LYS A 490 -2.83 -32.98 -6.31
N LEU A 491 -2.38 -34.07 -5.67
CA LEU A 491 -1.60 -35.09 -6.32
C LEU A 491 -2.50 -35.93 -7.25
N SER A 492 -1.92 -36.32 -8.40
CA SER A 492 -2.62 -37.11 -9.43
C SER A 492 -2.74 -38.59 -9.07
#